data_37b1b6ce9121b809fc9ecedcaa66b44d
#
_entry.id   37b1b6ce9121b809fc9ecedcaa66b44d
#
_cell.length_a   1.000
_cell.length_b   1.000
_cell.length_c   1.000
_cell.angle_alpha   90.00
_cell.angle_beta   90.00
_cell.angle_gamma   90.00
#
_symmetry.space_group_name_H-M   'P 1'
#
loop_
_entity.id
_entity.type
_entity.pdbx_description
1 polymer ?
#
loop_
_entity_poly.entity_id
_entity_poly.type
_entity_poly.pdbx_seq_one_letter_code
_entity_poly.pdbx_strand_id
1 'polypeptide(L)'
;AISFFLSGAEMPGRPTMGAWLSYGLGSDTDSLPSFVVMTSVSKGTTCGQIFYDFYWSSGFLPSRFQGVKFRAGGDPVLYLQNPNGITGRERRGMLDDLAKLNRMRHAEFGDPEILTRIAQYEMAYRMQTSVPELTDVKSEPKSVLDLYGPSVKERGTFAYNCLMARRLIERGTRFVQVMHAGWDQHRSVTTELYNQCRDTDQPSAGLIADLKQRGLLEDTLVIWGGEFGRTPFIQGDFRNRRQWGRDHHPYAFTTWMAGGGIKPGMTYGASDDLGINAVKDRVHVHDFQATLLHLLGIDHERFTYKFQGRRYRLTDVHGKVVKPILA
;
A
#
# COMPACT_ATOMS: atom_id res chain seq x y z
N ALA A 1 -15.05 1.41 -5.64
CA ALA A 1 -14.58 2.32 -4.58
C ALA A 1 -13.07 2.16 -4.35
N ILE A 2 -12.54 0.94 -4.07
CA ILE A 2 -11.09 0.71 -3.85
C ILE A 2 -10.26 1.26 -5.03
N SER A 3 -10.64 0.96 -6.28
CA SER A 3 -9.94 1.51 -7.46
C SER A 3 -9.90 3.03 -7.43
N PHE A 4 -11.03 3.68 -7.13
CA PHE A 4 -11.13 5.13 -7.07
C PHE A 4 -10.23 5.73 -5.98
N PHE A 5 -10.26 5.15 -4.79
CA PHE A 5 -9.40 5.58 -3.68
C PHE A 5 -7.91 5.49 -4.05
N LEU A 6 -7.50 4.39 -4.69
CA LEU A 6 -6.10 4.11 -5.00
C LEU A 6 -5.60 4.78 -6.29
N SER A 7 -6.46 5.04 -7.28
CA SER A 7 -6.03 5.51 -8.62
C SER A 7 -6.69 6.81 -9.09
N GLY A 8 -7.63 7.36 -8.32
CA GLY A 8 -8.42 8.52 -8.74
C GLY A 8 -9.37 8.23 -9.90
N ALA A 9 -9.63 6.94 -10.21
CA ALA A 9 -10.53 6.53 -11.28
C ALA A 9 -11.40 5.36 -10.86
N GLU A 10 -12.67 5.39 -11.23
CA GLU A 10 -13.64 4.34 -10.91
C GLU A 10 -13.34 3.02 -11.64
N MET A 11 -12.87 3.13 -12.87
CA MET A 11 -12.52 1.98 -13.70
C MET A 11 -11.04 1.61 -13.55
N PRO A 12 -10.71 0.30 -13.50
CA PRO A 12 -9.33 -0.17 -13.57
C PRO A 12 -8.62 0.28 -14.86
N GLY A 13 -7.29 0.30 -14.84
CA GLY A 13 -6.45 0.66 -15.99
C GLY A 13 -5.66 1.95 -15.82
N ARG A 14 -5.99 2.78 -14.82
CA ARG A 14 -5.14 3.89 -14.41
C ARG A 14 -4.09 3.46 -13.38
N PRO A 15 -2.90 4.09 -13.36
CA PRO A 15 -1.89 3.81 -12.35
C PRO A 15 -2.41 4.13 -10.95
N THR A 16 -2.08 3.28 -10.00
CA THR A 16 -2.38 3.50 -8.59
C THR A 16 -1.44 4.54 -7.97
N MET A 17 -1.79 5.08 -6.79
CA MET A 17 -0.95 6.07 -6.10
C MET A 17 0.47 5.55 -5.86
N GLY A 18 0.64 4.28 -5.50
CA GLY A 18 1.96 3.68 -5.33
C GLY A 18 2.76 3.63 -6.63
N ALA A 19 2.11 3.35 -7.77
CA ALA A 19 2.74 3.39 -9.08
C ALA A 19 3.14 4.83 -9.49
N TRP A 20 2.30 5.82 -9.21
CA TRP A 20 2.63 7.23 -9.42
C TRP A 20 3.82 7.67 -8.57
N LEU A 21 3.86 7.29 -7.28
CA LEU A 21 4.98 7.62 -6.39
C LEU A 21 6.27 6.92 -6.82
N SER A 22 6.19 5.66 -7.23
CA SER A 22 7.32 4.94 -7.81
C SER A 22 7.85 5.62 -9.08
N TYR A 23 6.96 6.13 -9.94
CA TYR A 23 7.35 6.88 -11.15
C TYR A 23 7.99 8.23 -10.81
N GLY A 24 7.46 8.98 -9.84
CA GLY A 24 7.92 10.32 -9.50
C GLY A 24 9.17 10.36 -8.63
N LEU A 25 9.28 9.47 -7.67
CA LEU A 25 10.30 9.49 -6.62
C LEU A 25 11.31 8.35 -6.74
N GLY A 26 10.98 7.29 -7.46
CA GLY A 26 11.83 6.10 -7.54
C GLY A 26 11.94 5.36 -6.20
N SER A 27 13.12 4.81 -5.92
CA SER A 27 13.46 4.10 -4.69
C SER A 27 14.77 4.63 -4.13
N ASP A 28 14.92 4.61 -2.81
CA ASP A 28 16.20 4.94 -2.16
C ASP A 28 17.09 3.69 -2.03
N THR A 29 16.66 2.56 -2.59
CA THR A 29 17.43 1.31 -2.63
C THR A 29 17.36 0.67 -4.00
N ASP A 30 18.47 0.04 -4.38
CA ASP A 30 18.55 -0.81 -5.58
C ASP A 30 18.25 -2.28 -5.31
N SER A 31 18.08 -2.65 -4.04
CA SER A 31 17.98 -4.05 -3.60
C SER A 31 16.56 -4.49 -3.23
N LEU A 32 15.61 -3.54 -3.18
CA LEU A 32 14.21 -3.78 -2.90
C LEU A 32 13.33 -2.96 -3.85
N PRO A 33 12.10 -3.42 -4.15
CA PRO A 33 11.17 -2.67 -4.97
C PRO A 33 10.81 -1.31 -4.33
N SER A 34 10.60 -0.29 -5.16
CA SER A 34 10.10 1.02 -4.71
C SER A 34 8.67 0.97 -4.17
N PHE A 35 7.87 0.01 -4.65
CA PHE A 35 6.49 -0.20 -4.23
C PHE A 35 6.24 -1.67 -3.87
N VAL A 36 5.96 -1.93 -2.59
CA VAL A 36 5.67 -3.28 -2.07
C VAL A 36 4.24 -3.35 -1.57
N VAL A 37 3.58 -4.48 -1.83
CA VAL A 37 2.21 -4.76 -1.40
C VAL A 37 2.18 -6.00 -0.55
N MET A 38 1.47 -5.93 0.58
CA MET A 38 1.22 -7.06 1.46
C MET A 38 -0.26 -7.16 1.76
N THR A 39 -0.78 -8.39 1.81
CA THR A 39 -2.18 -8.65 2.12
C THR A 39 -2.28 -9.50 3.38
N SER A 40 -3.28 -9.23 4.19
CA SER A 40 -3.63 -10.04 5.37
C SER A 40 -5.14 -10.23 5.45
N VAL A 41 -5.52 -11.23 6.21
CA VAL A 41 -6.92 -11.53 6.50
C VAL A 41 -7.08 -11.72 7.99
N SER A 42 -8.21 -11.31 8.55
CA SER A 42 -8.56 -11.67 9.92
C SER A 42 -8.73 -13.17 10.08
N LYS A 43 -8.50 -13.68 11.28
CA LYS A 43 -8.87 -15.04 11.67
C LYS A 43 -10.39 -15.26 11.72
N GLY A 44 -11.18 -14.17 11.67
CA GLY A 44 -12.62 -14.19 11.49
C GLY A 44 -13.04 -14.46 10.05
N THR A 45 -14.19 -13.92 9.64
CA THR A 45 -14.65 -14.02 8.25
C THR A 45 -13.98 -12.96 7.38
N THR A 46 -13.66 -13.33 6.13
CA THR A 46 -13.17 -12.36 5.13
C THR A 46 -14.30 -11.57 4.47
N CYS A 47 -15.55 -11.90 4.81
CA CYS A 47 -16.76 -11.39 4.15
C CYS A 47 -16.75 -11.55 2.61
N GLY A 48 -15.90 -12.45 2.08
CA GLY A 48 -15.71 -12.62 0.63
C GLY A 48 -14.89 -11.53 -0.04
N GLN A 49 -14.28 -10.61 0.71
CA GLN A 49 -13.46 -9.54 0.16
C GLN A 49 -12.20 -10.09 -0.52
N ILE A 50 -12.00 -9.74 -1.78
CA ILE A 50 -10.88 -10.17 -2.61
C ILE A 50 -10.06 -8.94 -3.02
N PHE A 51 -8.74 -9.06 -2.90
CA PHE A 51 -7.81 -8.04 -3.40
C PHE A 51 -7.27 -8.46 -4.76
N TYR A 52 -7.63 -7.70 -5.79
CA TYR A 52 -7.23 -7.92 -7.17
C TYR A 52 -5.92 -7.22 -7.50
N ASP A 53 -5.15 -7.77 -8.43
CA ASP A 53 -3.83 -7.23 -8.82
C ASP A 53 -3.89 -5.82 -9.40
N PHE A 54 -5.03 -5.39 -9.94
CA PHE A 54 -5.18 -4.02 -10.42
C PHE A 54 -5.19 -2.96 -9.30
N TYR A 55 -5.31 -3.34 -8.02
CA TYR A 55 -5.19 -2.41 -6.88
C TYR A 55 -3.75 -1.94 -6.60
N TRP A 56 -2.76 -2.53 -7.28
CA TRP A 56 -1.36 -2.08 -7.25
C TRP A 56 -0.72 -2.04 -8.64
N SER A 57 -1.56 -1.95 -9.66
CA SER A 57 -1.14 -1.91 -11.06
C SER A 57 -0.47 -0.60 -11.42
N SER A 58 0.50 -0.68 -12.34
CA SER A 58 1.08 0.47 -13.01
C SER A 58 0.15 1.11 -14.05
N GLY A 59 -0.98 0.47 -14.41
CA GLY A 59 -1.89 0.95 -15.44
C GLY A 59 -1.16 1.22 -16.76
N PHE A 60 -1.25 2.44 -17.26
CA PHE A 60 -0.55 2.86 -18.48
C PHE A 60 0.91 3.32 -18.25
N LEU A 61 1.38 3.39 -17.00
CA LEU A 61 2.82 3.58 -16.74
C LEU A 61 3.59 2.29 -17.06
N PRO A 62 4.89 2.37 -17.40
CA PRO A 62 5.73 1.20 -17.55
C PRO A 62 5.63 0.22 -16.36
N SER A 63 5.67 -1.07 -16.66
CA SER A 63 5.43 -2.14 -15.69
C SER A 63 6.42 -2.16 -14.51
N ARG A 64 7.59 -1.54 -14.66
CA ARG A 64 8.59 -1.38 -13.59
C ARG A 64 8.08 -0.58 -12.37
N PHE A 65 7.01 0.19 -12.53
CA PHE A 65 6.39 0.99 -11.45
C PHE A 65 5.23 0.27 -10.76
N GLN A 66 4.92 -0.97 -11.19
CA GLN A 66 3.90 -1.80 -10.56
C GLN A 66 4.32 -2.24 -9.16
N GLY A 67 3.35 -2.33 -8.24
CA GLY A 67 3.59 -2.87 -6.91
C GLY A 67 3.98 -4.36 -6.94
N VAL A 68 4.98 -4.70 -6.18
CA VAL A 68 5.44 -6.09 -6.00
C VAL A 68 4.77 -6.68 -4.78
N LYS A 69 3.91 -7.70 -4.99
CA LYS A 69 3.20 -8.37 -3.91
C LYS A 69 4.12 -9.35 -3.19
N PHE A 70 4.33 -9.12 -1.90
CA PHE A 70 4.98 -10.08 -1.02
C PHE A 70 3.94 -11.08 -0.50
N ARG A 71 4.22 -12.35 -0.62
CA ARG A 71 3.32 -13.45 -0.26
C ARG A 71 3.34 -13.71 1.24
N ALA A 72 2.18 -14.04 1.79
CA ALA A 72 2.03 -14.42 3.18
C ALA A 72 2.66 -15.79 3.50
N GLY A 73 2.56 -16.74 2.59
CA GLY A 73 3.05 -18.12 2.76
C GLY A 73 4.15 -18.50 1.77
N GLY A 74 5.03 -19.41 2.17
CA GLY A 74 6.18 -19.83 1.37
C GLY A 74 7.23 -18.73 1.20
N ASP A 75 7.89 -18.70 0.04
CA ASP A 75 8.83 -17.63 -0.29
C ASP A 75 8.06 -16.31 -0.49
N PRO A 76 8.49 -15.21 0.14
CA PRO A 76 7.82 -13.89 0.02
C PRO A 76 7.71 -13.43 -1.43
N VAL A 77 8.70 -13.73 -2.25
CA VAL A 77 8.74 -13.48 -3.68
C VAL A 77 9.01 -14.80 -4.41
N LEU A 78 8.19 -15.08 -5.43
CA LEU A 78 8.35 -16.32 -6.21
C LEU A 78 9.66 -16.33 -7.01
N TYR A 79 10.22 -17.53 -7.14
CA TYR A 79 11.42 -17.77 -7.97
C TYR A 79 12.64 -16.91 -7.56
N LEU A 80 12.68 -16.51 -6.30
CA LEU A 80 13.80 -15.71 -5.79
C LEU A 80 15.09 -16.54 -5.73
N GLN A 81 14.99 -17.80 -5.30
CA GLN A 81 16.13 -18.69 -5.21
C GLN A 81 16.58 -19.22 -6.58
N ASN A 82 17.85 -19.56 -6.69
CA ASN A 82 18.34 -20.22 -7.88
C ASN A 82 17.73 -21.63 -8.01
N PRO A 83 17.49 -22.11 -9.24
CA PRO A 83 17.15 -23.50 -9.46
C PRO A 83 18.24 -24.44 -8.93
N ASN A 84 17.87 -25.67 -8.57
CA ASN A 84 18.83 -26.67 -8.13
C ASN A 84 19.96 -26.88 -9.15
N GLY A 85 21.19 -26.87 -8.67
CA GLY A 85 22.39 -27.04 -9.51
C GLY A 85 22.92 -25.76 -10.16
N ILE A 86 22.26 -24.61 -9.98
CA ILE A 86 22.72 -23.31 -10.48
C ILE A 86 23.37 -22.51 -9.36
N THR A 87 24.65 -22.24 -9.47
CA THR A 87 25.39 -21.39 -8.53
C THR A 87 25.09 -19.90 -8.75
N GLY A 88 25.37 -19.07 -7.75
CA GLY A 88 25.23 -17.61 -7.90
C GLY A 88 26.10 -17.02 -9.03
N ARG A 89 27.28 -17.56 -9.26
CA ARG A 89 28.17 -17.15 -10.36
C ARG A 89 27.57 -17.49 -11.73
N GLU A 90 27.03 -18.69 -11.90
CA GLU A 90 26.37 -19.09 -13.14
C GLU A 90 25.12 -18.25 -13.38
N ARG A 91 24.31 -18.03 -12.34
CA ARG A 91 23.15 -17.16 -12.42
C ARG A 91 23.52 -15.75 -12.85
N ARG A 92 24.60 -15.17 -12.29
CA ARG A 92 25.10 -13.85 -12.69
C ARG A 92 25.49 -13.83 -14.17
N GLY A 93 26.26 -14.82 -14.64
CA GLY A 93 26.65 -14.95 -16.04
C GLY A 93 25.42 -15.03 -16.98
N MET A 94 24.42 -15.85 -16.63
CA MET A 94 23.17 -15.93 -17.40
C MET A 94 22.45 -14.59 -17.51
N LEU A 95 22.40 -13.83 -16.42
CA LEU A 95 21.74 -12.51 -16.41
C LEU A 95 22.51 -11.48 -17.24
N ASP A 96 23.85 -11.51 -17.18
CA ASP A 96 24.71 -10.65 -18.00
C ASP A 96 24.51 -10.91 -19.49
N ASP A 97 24.46 -12.19 -19.89
CA ASP A 97 24.25 -12.57 -21.29
C ASP A 97 22.81 -12.22 -21.75
N LEU A 98 21.82 -12.48 -20.92
CA LEU A 98 20.42 -12.06 -21.20
C LEU A 98 20.31 -10.56 -21.36
N ALA A 99 20.99 -9.78 -20.51
CA ALA A 99 21.00 -8.33 -20.61
C ALA A 99 21.67 -7.85 -21.92
N LYS A 100 22.74 -8.50 -22.38
CA LYS A 100 23.36 -8.20 -23.70
C LYS A 100 22.39 -8.46 -24.84
N LEU A 101 21.75 -9.64 -24.89
CA LEU A 101 20.75 -9.99 -25.90
C LEU A 101 19.58 -9.00 -25.92
N ASN A 102 19.06 -8.64 -24.74
CA ASN A 102 17.97 -7.67 -24.62
C ASN A 102 18.38 -6.27 -25.10
N ARG A 103 19.61 -5.81 -24.81
CA ARG A 103 20.11 -4.54 -25.35
C ARG A 103 20.23 -4.53 -26.86
N MET A 104 20.66 -5.64 -27.47
CA MET A 104 20.68 -5.78 -28.94
C MET A 104 19.27 -5.66 -29.53
N ARG A 105 18.29 -6.35 -28.92
CA ARG A 105 16.88 -6.22 -29.32
C ARG A 105 16.33 -4.81 -29.11
N HIS A 106 16.67 -4.15 -28.00
CA HIS A 106 16.25 -2.78 -27.77
C HIS A 106 16.81 -1.82 -28.83
N ALA A 107 18.08 -2.02 -29.27
CA ALA A 107 18.66 -1.22 -30.34
C ALA A 107 17.95 -1.43 -31.67
N GLU A 108 17.38 -2.61 -31.92
CA GLU A 108 16.66 -2.94 -33.15
C GLU A 108 15.20 -2.42 -33.12
N PHE A 109 14.49 -2.64 -32.02
CA PHE A 109 13.04 -2.41 -31.93
C PHE A 109 12.65 -1.14 -31.18
N GLY A 110 13.55 -0.57 -30.36
CA GLY A 110 13.29 0.65 -29.57
C GLY A 110 12.23 0.51 -28.44
N ASP A 111 11.77 -0.72 -28.14
CA ASP A 111 10.73 -0.93 -27.13
C ASP A 111 11.29 -0.73 -25.71
N PRO A 112 10.78 0.28 -24.93
CA PRO A 112 11.26 0.57 -23.58
C PRO A 112 10.99 -0.55 -22.57
N GLU A 113 10.02 -1.45 -22.82
CA GLU A 113 9.74 -2.60 -21.95
C GLU A 113 10.90 -3.60 -21.92
N ILE A 114 11.75 -3.63 -22.95
CA ILE A 114 12.96 -4.45 -22.95
C ILE A 114 13.94 -4.00 -21.86
N LEU A 115 14.14 -2.68 -21.71
CA LEU A 115 14.96 -2.12 -20.62
C LEU A 115 14.35 -2.38 -19.25
N THR A 116 13.02 -2.31 -19.15
CA THR A 116 12.28 -2.66 -17.94
C THR A 116 12.54 -4.09 -17.51
N ARG A 117 12.54 -5.06 -18.45
CA ARG A 117 12.86 -6.46 -18.14
C ARG A 117 14.27 -6.65 -17.62
N ILE A 118 15.26 -5.95 -18.20
CA ILE A 118 16.64 -6.00 -17.69
C ILE A 118 16.67 -5.55 -16.23
N ALA A 119 16.05 -4.41 -15.93
CA ALA A 119 15.98 -3.87 -14.57
C ALA A 119 15.26 -4.80 -13.59
N GLN A 120 14.17 -5.46 -14.02
CA GLN A 120 13.45 -6.45 -13.21
C GLN A 120 14.30 -7.68 -12.87
N TYR A 121 15.07 -8.21 -13.82
CA TYR A 121 15.98 -9.33 -13.56
C TYR A 121 17.11 -8.95 -12.60
N GLU A 122 17.68 -7.77 -12.74
CA GLU A 122 18.69 -7.25 -11.81
C GLU A 122 18.13 -7.08 -10.41
N MET A 123 16.93 -6.50 -10.28
CA MET A 123 16.22 -6.37 -9.01
C MET A 123 15.98 -7.74 -8.37
N ALA A 124 15.43 -8.70 -9.12
CA ALA A 124 15.16 -10.04 -8.62
C ALA A 124 16.45 -10.74 -8.14
N TYR A 125 17.58 -10.53 -8.80
CA TYR A 125 18.88 -11.08 -8.38
C TYR A 125 19.33 -10.46 -7.05
N ARG A 126 19.25 -9.13 -6.89
CA ARG A 126 19.61 -8.44 -5.63
C ARG A 126 18.69 -8.84 -4.47
N MET A 127 17.43 -9.09 -4.76
CA MET A 127 16.45 -9.54 -3.77
C MET A 127 16.75 -10.93 -3.20
N GLN A 128 17.57 -11.75 -3.85
CA GLN A 128 17.99 -13.05 -3.33
C GLN A 128 18.68 -12.97 -1.97
N THR A 129 19.38 -11.87 -1.70
CA THR A 129 20.04 -11.60 -0.41
C THR A 129 19.17 -10.72 0.48
N SER A 130 18.62 -9.64 -0.05
CA SER A 130 17.92 -8.62 0.74
C SER A 130 16.58 -9.09 1.33
N VAL A 131 15.84 -9.95 0.62
CA VAL A 131 14.54 -10.44 1.09
C VAL A 131 14.65 -11.42 2.27
N PRO A 132 15.57 -12.42 2.27
CA PRO A 132 15.80 -13.24 3.46
C PRO A 132 16.15 -12.43 4.71
N GLU A 133 17.06 -11.46 4.59
CA GLU A 133 17.42 -10.56 5.69
C GLU A 133 16.25 -9.70 6.16
N LEU A 134 15.47 -9.14 5.24
CA LEU A 134 14.27 -8.36 5.53
C LEU A 134 13.25 -9.17 6.33
N THR A 135 13.03 -10.44 5.95
CA THR A 135 11.98 -11.29 6.51
C THR A 135 12.39 -12.07 7.75
N ASP A 136 13.66 -12.03 8.14
CA ASP A 136 14.14 -12.61 9.41
C ASP A 136 13.78 -11.71 10.59
N VAL A 137 12.56 -11.92 11.12
CA VAL A 137 12.07 -11.21 12.31
C VAL A 137 12.70 -11.68 13.62
N LYS A 138 13.50 -12.75 13.61
CA LYS A 138 14.19 -13.24 14.80
C LYS A 138 15.28 -12.27 15.27
N SER A 139 15.78 -11.44 14.36
CA SER A 139 16.75 -10.40 14.66
C SER A 139 16.17 -9.20 15.41
N GLU A 140 14.84 -9.07 15.52
CA GLU A 140 14.20 -7.98 16.22
C GLU A 140 14.22 -8.19 17.75
N PRO A 141 14.52 -7.14 18.54
CA PRO A 141 14.42 -7.19 20.00
C PRO A 141 13.00 -7.53 20.45
N LYS A 142 12.90 -8.25 21.58
CA LYS A 142 11.59 -8.61 22.15
C LYS A 142 10.72 -7.37 22.40
N SER A 143 11.29 -6.27 22.89
CA SER A 143 10.57 -5.00 23.11
C SER A 143 9.92 -4.44 21.86
N VAL A 144 10.56 -4.58 20.69
CA VAL A 144 10.02 -4.18 19.41
C VAL A 144 8.88 -5.13 18.99
N LEU A 145 9.08 -6.43 19.11
CA LEU A 145 8.04 -7.42 18.78
C LEU A 145 6.78 -7.24 19.63
N ASP A 146 6.94 -6.93 20.93
CA ASP A 146 5.85 -6.70 21.86
C ASP A 146 4.98 -5.49 21.48
N LEU A 147 5.52 -4.47 20.79
CA LEU A 147 4.75 -3.33 20.26
C LEU A 147 3.69 -3.78 19.26
N TYR A 148 4.05 -4.69 18.36
CA TYR A 148 3.15 -5.17 17.29
C TYR A 148 2.19 -6.26 17.76
N GLY A 149 2.40 -6.86 18.94
CA GLY A 149 1.51 -7.84 19.52
C GLY A 149 1.86 -9.30 19.19
N PRO A 150 1.06 -10.24 19.72
CA PRO A 150 1.43 -11.67 19.75
C PRO A 150 1.54 -12.33 18.38
N SER A 151 0.82 -11.82 17.38
CA SER A 151 0.81 -12.39 16.02
C SER A 151 1.95 -11.88 15.12
N VAL A 152 2.85 -11.03 15.62
CA VAL A 152 3.90 -10.38 14.82
C VAL A 152 4.89 -11.36 14.16
N LYS A 153 5.08 -12.56 14.72
CA LYS A 153 5.95 -13.61 14.16
C LYS A 153 5.23 -14.50 13.14
N GLU A 154 3.92 -14.39 13.04
CA GLU A 154 3.10 -15.20 12.15
C GLU A 154 2.94 -14.50 10.80
N ARG A 155 3.58 -15.06 9.76
CA ARG A 155 3.51 -14.50 8.41
C ARG A 155 2.07 -14.40 7.91
N GLY A 156 1.76 -13.31 7.19
CA GLY A 156 0.44 -13.06 6.64
C GLY A 156 -0.55 -12.44 7.62
N THR A 157 -0.17 -12.24 8.88
CA THR A 157 -0.97 -11.44 9.81
C THR A 157 -0.77 -9.95 9.57
N PHE A 158 -1.71 -9.13 9.99
CA PHE A 158 -1.58 -7.68 9.91
C PHE A 158 -0.39 -7.19 10.74
N ALA A 159 -0.17 -7.76 11.91
CA ALA A 159 0.96 -7.45 12.78
C ALA A 159 2.31 -7.71 12.11
N TYR A 160 2.47 -8.88 11.46
CA TYR A 160 3.66 -9.18 10.69
C TYR A 160 3.86 -8.18 9.54
N ASN A 161 2.79 -7.84 8.82
CA ASN A 161 2.85 -6.91 7.70
C ASN A 161 3.22 -5.48 8.16
N CYS A 162 2.74 -5.02 9.32
CA CYS A 162 3.13 -3.73 9.90
C CYS A 162 4.64 -3.70 10.24
N LEU A 163 5.16 -4.77 10.87
CA LEU A 163 6.60 -4.88 11.11
C LEU A 163 7.40 -4.88 9.81
N MET A 164 6.95 -5.63 8.79
CA MET A 164 7.58 -5.65 7.48
C MET A 164 7.53 -4.28 6.80
N ALA A 165 6.43 -3.53 6.93
CA ALA A 165 6.32 -2.18 6.39
C ALA A 165 7.40 -1.26 6.97
N ARG A 166 7.60 -1.26 8.31
CA ARG A 166 8.69 -0.51 8.94
C ARG A 166 10.05 -0.94 8.41
N ARG A 167 10.33 -2.25 8.34
CA ARG A 167 11.61 -2.78 7.86
C ARG A 167 11.89 -2.46 6.39
N LEU A 168 10.86 -2.40 5.56
CA LEU A 168 10.93 -1.99 4.15
C LEU A 168 11.28 -0.51 4.01
N ILE A 169 10.56 0.36 4.75
CA ILE A 169 10.82 1.81 4.77
C ILE A 169 12.24 2.10 5.26
N GLU A 170 12.68 1.48 6.35
CA GLU A 170 14.03 1.61 6.91
C GLU A 170 15.12 1.23 5.89
N ARG A 171 14.80 0.40 4.89
CA ARG A 171 15.69 -0.04 3.81
C ARG A 171 15.49 0.70 2.49
N GLY A 172 14.73 1.78 2.47
CA GLY A 172 14.56 2.66 1.32
C GLY A 172 13.45 2.28 0.33
N THR A 173 12.54 1.36 0.67
CA THR A 173 11.31 1.18 -0.09
C THR A 173 10.45 2.43 0.05
N ARG A 174 10.03 3.02 -1.07
CA ARG A 174 9.32 4.31 -1.10
C ARG A 174 7.87 4.21 -0.67
N PHE A 175 7.17 3.18 -1.08
CA PHE A 175 5.74 3.02 -0.81
C PHE A 175 5.42 1.58 -0.41
N VAL A 176 4.77 1.42 0.73
CA VAL A 176 4.31 0.12 1.23
C VAL A 176 2.81 0.17 1.42
N GLN A 177 2.10 -0.72 0.73
CA GLN A 177 0.65 -0.87 0.80
C GLN A 177 0.31 -2.14 1.57
N VAL A 178 -0.30 -1.98 2.75
CA VAL A 178 -0.83 -3.09 3.54
C VAL A 178 -2.34 -3.12 3.40
N MET A 179 -2.86 -4.21 2.88
CA MET A 179 -4.31 -4.42 2.71
C MET A 179 -4.79 -5.51 3.67
N HIS A 180 -5.81 -5.21 4.46
CA HIS A 180 -6.40 -6.14 5.42
C HIS A 180 -7.86 -6.39 5.10
N ALA A 181 -8.20 -7.65 4.77
CA ALA A 181 -9.57 -8.05 4.43
C ALA A 181 -10.41 -8.31 5.68
N GLY A 182 -11.74 -8.16 5.53
CA GLY A 182 -12.71 -8.54 6.55
C GLY A 182 -13.48 -7.37 7.16
N TRP A 183 -13.37 -6.17 6.60
CA TRP A 183 -14.12 -4.98 7.05
C TRP A 183 -15.51 -4.83 6.42
N ASP A 184 -15.96 -5.81 5.62
CA ASP A 184 -17.23 -5.79 4.89
C ASP A 184 -18.35 -6.51 5.66
N GLN A 185 -18.68 -6.00 6.86
CA GLN A 185 -19.61 -6.65 7.79
C GLN A 185 -21.07 -6.28 7.49
N HIS A 186 -21.69 -6.99 6.54
CA HIS A 186 -23.12 -6.92 6.24
C HIS A 186 -24.00 -7.70 7.24
N ARG A 187 -23.39 -8.40 8.19
CA ARG A 187 -24.01 -9.14 9.30
C ARG A 187 -22.96 -9.39 10.40
N SER A 188 -23.41 -9.79 11.57
CA SER A 188 -22.54 -10.11 12.73
C SER A 188 -21.55 -9.00 13.08
N VAL A 189 -21.85 -7.73 12.76
CA VAL A 189 -20.94 -6.60 12.92
C VAL A 189 -20.39 -6.49 14.34
N THR A 190 -21.18 -6.81 15.37
CA THR A 190 -20.77 -6.73 16.76
C THR A 190 -19.66 -7.70 17.15
N THR A 191 -19.55 -8.83 16.45
CA THR A 191 -18.49 -9.83 16.67
C THR A 191 -17.33 -9.63 15.71
N GLU A 192 -17.65 -9.45 14.43
CA GLU A 192 -16.62 -9.37 13.38
C GLU A 192 -15.81 -8.07 13.48
N LEU A 193 -16.44 -6.94 13.82
CA LEU A 193 -15.73 -5.68 14.05
C LEU A 193 -14.74 -5.81 15.22
N TYR A 194 -15.14 -6.47 16.32
CA TYR A 194 -14.24 -6.73 17.43
C TYR A 194 -13.01 -7.54 17.00
N ASN A 195 -13.20 -8.57 16.17
CA ASN A 195 -12.10 -9.39 15.64
C ASN A 195 -11.16 -8.54 14.78
N GLN A 196 -11.71 -7.67 13.90
CA GLN A 196 -10.91 -6.77 13.07
C GLN A 196 -10.08 -5.80 13.92
N CYS A 197 -10.71 -5.13 14.88
CA CYS A 197 -10.01 -4.22 15.79
C CYS A 197 -8.91 -4.93 16.58
N ARG A 198 -9.19 -6.11 17.12
CA ARG A 198 -8.18 -6.91 17.83
C ARG A 198 -6.96 -7.22 16.96
N ASP A 199 -7.18 -7.51 15.66
CA ASP A 199 -6.11 -7.88 14.74
C ASP A 199 -5.31 -6.65 14.25
N THR A 200 -5.90 -5.43 14.29
CA THR A 200 -5.31 -4.23 13.66
C THR A 200 -4.90 -3.12 14.63
N ASP A 201 -5.54 -2.97 15.80
CA ASP A 201 -5.33 -1.81 16.67
C ASP A 201 -3.92 -1.77 17.25
N GLN A 202 -3.50 -2.84 17.93
CA GLN A 202 -2.17 -2.90 18.53
C GLN A 202 -1.05 -2.79 17.48
N PRO A 203 -1.09 -3.52 16.34
CA PRO A 203 -0.06 -3.39 15.33
C PRO A 203 0.02 -2.01 14.68
N SER A 204 -1.12 -1.32 14.50
CA SER A 204 -1.14 0.05 13.99
C SER A 204 -0.46 1.02 14.96
N ALA A 205 -0.81 0.93 16.26
CA ALA A 205 -0.17 1.72 17.30
C ALA A 205 1.34 1.39 17.43
N GLY A 206 1.67 0.10 17.33
CA GLY A 206 3.05 -0.41 17.35
C GLY A 206 3.89 0.14 16.21
N LEU A 207 3.34 0.18 14.99
CA LEU A 207 4.02 0.77 13.83
C LEU A 207 4.35 2.25 14.04
N ILE A 208 3.39 3.05 14.52
CA ILE A 208 3.61 4.47 14.80
C ILE A 208 4.67 4.66 15.89
N ALA A 209 4.59 3.87 16.96
CA ALA A 209 5.55 3.94 18.07
C ALA A 209 6.97 3.56 17.64
N ASP A 210 7.12 2.48 16.85
CA ASP A 210 8.41 2.00 16.35
C ASP A 210 9.04 3.02 15.37
N LEU A 211 8.26 3.54 14.42
CA LEU A 211 8.72 4.60 13.51
C LEU A 211 9.17 5.85 14.28
N LYS A 212 8.42 6.26 15.31
CA LYS A 212 8.75 7.41 16.15
C LYS A 212 10.03 7.19 16.94
N GLN A 213 10.19 6.03 17.57
CA GLN A 213 11.39 5.67 18.36
C GLN A 213 12.67 5.64 17.50
N ARG A 214 12.53 5.33 16.21
CA ARG A 214 13.64 5.29 15.24
C ARG A 214 13.91 6.62 14.55
N GLY A 215 13.13 7.66 14.83
CA GLY A 215 13.22 8.94 14.12
C GLY A 215 12.77 8.88 12.66
N LEU A 216 12.03 7.82 12.26
CA LEU A 216 11.56 7.64 10.90
C LEU A 216 10.18 8.27 10.64
N LEU A 217 9.41 8.56 11.71
CA LEU A 217 8.04 9.05 11.56
C LEU A 217 7.95 10.45 10.95
N GLU A 218 8.97 11.27 11.13
CA GLU A 218 9.03 12.64 10.57
C GLU A 218 9.06 12.61 9.04
N ASP A 219 9.77 11.61 8.46
CA ASP A 219 9.93 11.42 7.02
C ASP A 219 9.00 10.33 6.45
N THR A 220 8.15 9.74 7.28
CA THR A 220 7.23 8.66 6.87
C THR A 220 5.79 9.08 7.11
N LEU A 221 5.02 9.21 6.03
CA LEU A 221 3.59 9.41 6.12
C LEU A 221 2.89 8.05 6.26
N VAL A 222 2.23 7.83 7.39
CA VAL A 222 1.40 6.66 7.63
C VAL A 222 -0.07 7.03 7.43
N ILE A 223 -0.76 6.26 6.60
CA ILE A 223 -2.17 6.45 6.27
C ILE A 223 -2.93 5.18 6.59
N TRP A 224 -4.05 5.32 7.29
CA TRP A 224 -4.98 4.24 7.56
C TRP A 224 -6.41 4.66 7.19
N GLY A 225 -7.12 3.83 6.45
CA GLY A 225 -8.48 4.11 6.03
C GLY A 225 -9.07 3.00 5.19
N GLY A 226 -10.34 3.15 4.87
CA GLY A 226 -11.05 2.36 3.87
C GLY A 226 -11.45 3.21 2.67
N GLU A 227 -12.00 2.56 1.66
CA GLU A 227 -12.43 3.18 0.41
C GLU A 227 -13.75 3.92 0.50
N PHE A 228 -14.54 3.66 1.56
CA PHE A 228 -15.80 4.33 1.95
C PHE A 228 -16.12 4.02 3.41
N GLY A 229 -17.16 4.65 3.93
CA GLY A 229 -17.69 4.41 5.27
C GLY A 229 -18.78 3.33 5.30
N ARG A 230 -19.44 3.25 6.43
CA ARG A 230 -20.58 2.35 6.67
C ARG A 230 -21.79 3.15 7.13
N THR A 231 -22.99 2.68 6.77
CA THR A 231 -24.24 3.34 7.16
C THR A 231 -24.30 3.54 8.68
N PRO A 232 -24.78 4.70 9.17
CA PRO A 232 -24.96 4.93 10.60
C PRO A 232 -26.12 4.14 11.21
N PHE A 233 -26.92 3.48 10.40
CA PHE A 233 -28.04 2.61 10.77
C PHE A 233 -27.76 1.15 10.43
N ILE A 234 -28.53 0.25 11.07
CA ILE A 234 -28.38 -1.20 10.95
C ILE A 234 -28.91 -1.68 9.59
N GLN A 235 -28.15 -2.55 8.94
CA GLN A 235 -28.60 -3.42 7.88
C GLN A 235 -29.03 -4.77 8.48
N GLY A 236 -30.10 -5.38 7.95
CA GLY A 236 -30.63 -6.67 8.37
C GLY A 236 -31.77 -6.56 9.38
N ASP A 237 -32.20 -7.70 9.93
CA ASP A 237 -33.29 -7.74 10.91
C ASP A 237 -32.85 -7.17 12.27
N PHE A 238 -33.44 -6.04 12.67
CA PHE A 238 -33.14 -5.37 13.93
C PHE A 238 -33.48 -6.21 15.18
N ARG A 239 -34.34 -7.23 15.05
CA ARG A 239 -34.72 -8.14 16.13
C ARG A 239 -33.69 -9.25 16.34
N ASN A 240 -32.86 -9.51 15.34
CA ASN A 240 -31.85 -10.56 15.39
C ASN A 240 -30.43 -9.96 15.35
N ARG A 241 -29.82 -9.80 16.54
CA ARG A 241 -28.49 -9.22 16.66
C ARG A 241 -27.40 -9.90 15.82
N ARG A 242 -27.53 -11.19 15.50
CA ARG A 242 -26.60 -11.90 14.62
C ARG A 242 -26.70 -11.47 13.15
N GLN A 243 -27.81 -10.85 12.77
CA GLN A 243 -28.03 -10.29 11.42
C GLN A 243 -27.70 -8.81 11.34
N TRP A 244 -27.31 -8.17 12.45
CA TRP A 244 -26.91 -6.79 12.41
C TRP A 244 -25.63 -6.61 11.60
N GLY A 245 -25.72 -5.79 10.57
CA GLY A 245 -24.63 -5.38 9.72
C GLY A 245 -24.73 -3.89 9.43
N ARG A 246 -23.82 -3.42 8.61
CA ARG A 246 -23.83 -2.05 8.08
C ARG A 246 -23.50 -2.10 6.60
N ASP A 247 -24.26 -1.36 5.82
CA ASP A 247 -24.07 -1.28 4.38
C ASP A 247 -22.99 -0.27 4.00
N HIS A 248 -22.58 -0.28 2.75
CA HIS A 248 -21.63 0.66 2.17
C HIS A 248 -22.17 2.09 2.20
N HIS A 249 -21.33 3.05 2.56
CA HIS A 249 -21.74 4.44 2.68
C HIS A 249 -20.63 5.39 2.21
N PRO A 250 -20.69 5.88 0.94
CA PRO A 250 -19.61 6.67 0.37
C PRO A 250 -19.63 8.16 0.76
N TYR A 251 -20.73 8.66 1.40
CA TYR A 251 -20.94 10.09 1.62
C TYR A 251 -20.24 10.66 2.86
N ALA A 252 -19.84 9.78 3.78
CA ALA A 252 -19.06 10.16 4.95
C ALA A 252 -18.19 9.00 5.44
N PHE A 253 -16.89 9.22 5.52
CA PHE A 253 -15.94 8.28 6.12
C PHE A 253 -14.69 9.00 6.62
N THR A 254 -13.93 8.33 7.46
CA THR A 254 -12.74 8.88 8.10
C THR A 254 -11.49 8.13 7.66
N THR A 255 -10.44 8.88 7.37
CA THR A 255 -9.07 8.39 7.21
C THR A 255 -8.21 9.08 8.25
N TRP A 256 -7.32 8.34 8.95
CA TRP A 256 -6.33 9.00 9.78
C TRP A 256 -4.93 8.94 9.16
N MET A 257 -4.13 9.95 9.48
CA MET A 257 -2.75 10.07 9.03
C MET A 257 -1.84 10.44 10.19
N ALA A 258 -0.58 9.99 10.12
CA ALA A 258 0.45 10.33 11.11
C ALA A 258 1.81 10.47 10.44
N GLY A 259 2.65 11.36 10.98
CA GLY A 259 3.99 11.64 10.47
C GLY A 259 4.01 12.43 9.16
N GLY A 260 5.17 12.45 8.50
CA GLY A 260 5.34 13.00 7.16
C GLY A 260 4.79 14.41 6.94
N GLY A 261 4.88 15.33 7.92
CA GLY A 261 4.39 16.71 7.79
C GLY A 261 2.90 16.91 8.08
N ILE A 262 2.21 15.93 8.69
CA ILE A 262 0.82 16.08 9.16
C ILE A 262 0.79 16.65 10.59
N LYS A 263 -0.08 17.63 10.84
CA LYS A 263 -0.34 18.14 12.20
C LYS A 263 -0.91 17.04 13.10
N PRO A 264 -0.27 16.76 14.23
CA PRO A 264 -0.77 15.76 15.16
C PRO A 264 -1.97 16.26 15.98
N GLY A 265 -2.80 15.32 16.47
CA GLY A 265 -3.80 15.58 17.49
C GLY A 265 -4.99 16.44 17.05
N MET A 266 -5.31 16.48 15.74
CA MET A 266 -6.44 17.25 15.22
C MET A 266 -7.43 16.37 14.47
N THR A 267 -8.66 16.85 14.38
CA THR A 267 -9.69 16.35 13.48
C THR A 267 -10.04 17.44 12.48
N TYR A 268 -10.13 17.09 11.20
CA TYR A 268 -10.52 17.98 10.12
C TYR A 268 -11.75 17.45 9.41
N GLY A 269 -12.75 18.29 9.28
CA GLY A 269 -14.06 17.92 8.73
C GLY A 269 -15.02 17.35 9.79
N ALA A 270 -16.30 17.32 9.45
CA ALA A 270 -17.33 16.71 10.26
C ALA A 270 -18.50 16.20 9.40
N SER A 271 -19.17 15.16 9.89
CA SER A 271 -20.46 14.72 9.36
C SER A 271 -21.60 15.54 9.93
N ASP A 272 -22.79 15.38 9.35
CA ASP A 272 -24.04 15.80 9.98
C ASP A 272 -24.30 15.00 11.28
N ASP A 273 -25.31 15.43 12.06
CA ASP A 273 -25.64 14.84 13.36
C ASP A 273 -26.04 13.35 13.27
N LEU A 274 -26.47 12.89 12.10
CA LEU A 274 -26.87 11.50 11.85
C LEU A 274 -25.73 10.67 11.27
N GLY A 275 -24.59 11.28 10.93
CA GLY A 275 -23.44 10.59 10.30
C GLY A 275 -23.69 10.17 8.85
N ILE A 276 -24.64 10.81 8.15
CA ILE A 276 -25.01 10.45 6.78
C ILE A 276 -24.13 11.17 5.77
N ASN A 277 -23.88 12.48 5.95
CA ASN A 277 -23.10 13.24 4.97
C ASN A 277 -21.93 13.95 5.65
N ALA A 278 -20.81 14.02 4.96
CA ALA A 278 -19.78 14.98 5.31
C ALA A 278 -20.28 16.39 4.99
N VAL A 279 -20.39 17.29 5.98
CA VAL A 279 -21.01 18.61 5.81
C VAL A 279 -20.06 19.77 6.05
N LYS A 280 -19.01 19.56 6.85
CA LYS A 280 -18.00 20.58 7.16
C LYS A 280 -16.65 20.14 6.63
N ASP A 281 -15.92 21.08 6.02
CA ASP A 281 -14.53 20.88 5.55
C ASP A 281 -14.35 19.54 4.79
N ARG A 282 -15.18 19.32 3.79
CA ARG A 282 -15.22 18.09 3.01
C ARG A 282 -13.89 17.88 2.27
N VAL A 283 -13.38 16.65 2.32
CA VAL A 283 -12.20 16.23 1.58
C VAL A 283 -12.61 15.18 0.56
N HIS A 284 -12.47 15.51 -0.72
CA HIS A 284 -12.68 14.55 -1.80
C HIS A 284 -11.46 13.63 -1.95
N VAL A 285 -11.64 12.43 -2.55
CA VAL A 285 -10.52 11.50 -2.79
C VAL A 285 -9.38 12.17 -3.57
N HIS A 286 -9.70 13.00 -4.56
CA HIS A 286 -8.66 13.75 -5.30
C HIS A 286 -7.96 14.81 -4.44
N ASP A 287 -8.63 15.42 -3.44
CA ASP A 287 -8.01 16.36 -2.51
C ASP A 287 -7.06 15.63 -1.56
N PHE A 288 -7.46 14.44 -1.10
CA PHE A 288 -6.59 13.54 -0.35
C PHE A 288 -5.34 13.18 -1.17
N GLN A 289 -5.50 12.76 -2.43
CA GLN A 289 -4.39 12.41 -3.32
C GLN A 289 -3.48 13.61 -3.63
N ALA A 290 -4.05 14.80 -3.83
CA ALA A 290 -3.29 16.04 -4.01
C ALA A 290 -2.46 16.38 -2.77
N THR A 291 -3.05 16.19 -1.58
CA THR A 291 -2.38 16.43 -0.29
C THR A 291 -1.25 15.43 -0.05
N LEU A 292 -1.46 14.16 -0.38
CA LEU A 292 -0.42 13.12 -0.36
C LEU A 292 0.78 13.49 -1.24
N LEU A 293 0.53 13.88 -2.48
CA LEU A 293 1.59 14.28 -3.41
C LEU A 293 2.33 15.53 -2.90
N HIS A 294 1.60 16.51 -2.37
CA HIS A 294 2.20 17.73 -1.80
C HIS A 294 3.11 17.44 -0.60
N LEU A 295 2.72 16.58 0.33
CA LEU A 295 3.53 16.13 1.46
C LEU A 295 4.83 15.45 1.03
N LEU A 296 4.81 14.81 -0.13
CA LEU A 296 5.99 14.17 -0.74
C LEU A 296 6.77 15.11 -1.68
N GLY A 297 6.49 16.41 -1.65
CA GLY A 297 7.20 17.43 -2.44
C GLY A 297 6.82 17.45 -3.93
N ILE A 298 5.70 16.83 -4.31
CA ILE A 298 5.25 16.73 -5.70
C ILE A 298 4.10 17.72 -5.94
N ASP A 299 4.25 18.58 -6.94
CA ASP A 299 3.16 19.38 -7.49
C ASP A 299 2.23 18.47 -8.34
N HIS A 300 1.06 18.17 -7.80
CA HIS A 300 0.12 17.24 -8.42
C HIS A 300 -0.46 17.71 -9.75
N GLU A 301 -0.42 19.03 -10.07
CA GLU A 301 -0.91 19.56 -11.33
C GLU A 301 0.16 19.46 -12.45
N ARG A 302 1.43 19.64 -12.10
CA ARG A 302 2.57 19.56 -13.01
C ARG A 302 3.05 18.13 -13.23
N PHE A 303 2.83 17.26 -12.25
CA PHE A 303 3.25 15.86 -12.29
C PHE A 303 2.32 15.03 -13.18
N THR A 304 2.72 14.86 -14.44
CA THR A 304 1.92 14.21 -15.47
C THR A 304 2.69 13.15 -16.24
N TYR A 305 1.97 12.19 -16.78
CA TYR A 305 2.48 11.22 -17.75
C TYR A 305 1.67 11.31 -19.05
N LYS A 306 2.37 11.37 -20.20
CA LYS A 306 1.70 11.43 -21.52
C LYS A 306 1.43 10.01 -22.03
N PHE A 307 0.16 9.69 -22.24
CA PHE A 307 -0.28 8.42 -22.78
C PHE A 307 -1.34 8.66 -23.85
N GLN A 308 -1.20 8.04 -25.01
CA GLN A 308 -2.13 8.19 -26.15
C GLN A 308 -2.53 9.65 -26.45
N GLY A 309 -1.54 10.55 -26.46
CA GLY A 309 -1.75 11.96 -26.80
C GLY A 309 -2.24 12.85 -25.65
N ARG A 310 -2.78 12.30 -24.56
CA ARG A 310 -3.24 13.04 -23.38
C ARG A 310 -2.20 13.00 -22.24
N ARG A 311 -2.10 14.10 -21.48
CA ARG A 311 -1.37 14.12 -20.20
C ARG A 311 -2.31 13.73 -19.07
N TYR A 312 -1.95 12.69 -18.35
CA TYR A 312 -2.68 12.19 -17.17
C TYR A 312 -1.94 12.56 -15.90
N ARG A 313 -2.67 12.72 -14.81
CA ARG A 313 -2.18 12.85 -13.44
C ARG A 313 -3.04 12.02 -12.49
N LEU A 314 -2.53 11.71 -11.29
CA LEU A 314 -3.27 10.92 -10.29
C LEU A 314 -4.61 11.57 -9.92
N THR A 315 -4.64 12.90 -9.78
CA THR A 315 -5.82 13.68 -9.39
C THR A 315 -6.76 14.02 -10.57
N ASP A 316 -6.53 13.46 -11.73
CA ASP A 316 -7.22 13.81 -13.00
C ASP A 316 -7.27 15.33 -13.23
N VAL A 317 -8.45 15.93 -13.34
CA VAL A 317 -8.65 17.38 -13.50
C VAL A 317 -9.01 18.08 -12.17
N HIS A 318 -8.99 17.34 -11.06
CA HIS A 318 -9.43 17.76 -9.73
C HIS A 318 -8.25 17.86 -8.75
N GLY A 319 -8.57 17.96 -7.47
CA GLY A 319 -7.65 17.93 -6.36
C GLY A 319 -7.26 19.30 -5.84
N LYS A 320 -7.42 19.48 -4.54
CA LYS A 320 -6.97 20.67 -3.79
C LYS A 320 -6.20 20.20 -2.56
N VAL A 321 -5.02 20.76 -2.34
CA VAL A 321 -4.23 20.45 -1.15
C VAL A 321 -4.99 20.93 0.10
N VAL A 322 -5.19 20.04 1.06
CA VAL A 322 -5.88 20.31 2.33
C VAL A 322 -4.89 20.96 3.31
N LYS A 323 -4.58 22.25 3.08
CA LYS A 323 -3.58 22.99 3.83
C LYS A 323 -3.77 23.01 5.36
N PRO A 324 -4.99 23.06 5.92
CA PRO A 324 -5.19 23.13 7.38
C PRO A 324 -4.62 21.93 8.16
N ILE A 325 -4.41 20.78 7.54
CA ILE A 325 -3.86 19.58 8.19
C ILE A 325 -2.33 19.48 8.09
N LEU A 326 -1.67 20.39 7.38
CA LEU A 326 -0.22 20.40 7.21
C LEU A 326 0.48 21.07 8.42
N ALA A 327 1.60 20.48 8.88
CA ALA A 327 2.43 21.00 9.98
C ALA A 327 3.18 22.29 9.63
#